data_388f7daf63e3f9fe40ccb85dd62309f5
#
_entry.id   388f7daf63e3f9fe40ccb85dd62309f5
#
_cell.length_a   1.000
_cell.length_b   1.000
_cell.length_c   1.000
_cell.angle_alpha   90.00
_cell.angle_beta   90.00
_cell.angle_gamma   90.00
#
_symmetry.space_group_name_H-M   'P 1'
#
loop_
_entity.id
_entity.type
_entity.pdbx_description
1 polymer ?
#
loop_
_entity_poly.entity_id
_entity_poly.type
_entity_poly.pdbx_seq_one_letter_code
_entity_poly.pdbx_strand_id
1 'polypeptide(L)'
;LDADFARGDRTCYVQDGKELHHAAANADAVLVPDSGRFGGSLHFPKKSGYRPTFRDAGVLGYSDTHWNTTVSVWLRLNPDKDLEPGYCDPVQIVGDDGNKGFIFLEFSKDETPRYFRYAIRPLVHIWNPDGVTWAEIPFDKRPMVQVERPPFSREAWTHVVFTLENVNDKSKPQFGRLYMNGERQGSIQNWDLTFGWDSSQVLLILGAAYVGHMDDLAVFNRSLTDDEVRTLYNLKNGVRDLLTSVPE
;
A
#
# COMPACT_ATOMS: atom_id res chain seq x y z
N LEU A 1 1.50 -8.72 -8.21
CA LEU A 1 0.96 -7.65 -9.04
C LEU A 1 2.09 -6.72 -9.39
N ASP A 2 2.40 -6.63 -10.64
CA ASP A 2 3.45 -5.80 -11.17
C ASP A 2 2.80 -4.77 -12.10
N ALA A 3 2.87 -3.50 -11.75
CA ALA A 3 2.37 -2.41 -12.57
C ALA A 3 3.55 -1.70 -13.21
N ASP A 4 3.85 -2.05 -14.44
CA ASP A 4 4.86 -1.39 -15.24
C ASP A 4 4.28 -0.19 -15.99
N PHE A 5 4.21 0.94 -15.33
CA PHE A 5 3.74 2.19 -15.93
C PHE A 5 4.62 2.71 -17.08
N ALA A 6 5.84 2.18 -17.24
CA ALA A 6 6.72 2.57 -18.32
C ALA A 6 6.22 2.14 -19.72
N ARG A 7 5.33 1.17 -19.79
CA ARG A 7 4.74 0.73 -21.06
C ARG A 7 3.65 1.65 -21.60
N GLY A 8 3.24 2.66 -20.83
CA GLY A 8 2.20 3.58 -21.23
C GLY A 8 0.79 2.98 -21.26
N ASP A 9 0.63 1.71 -20.91
CA ASP A 9 -0.66 1.09 -20.68
C ASP A 9 -1.01 1.10 -19.18
N ARG A 10 -2.24 0.83 -18.86
CA ARG A 10 -2.77 0.78 -17.49
C ARG A 10 -3.05 -0.65 -17.06
N THR A 11 -2.36 -1.59 -17.63
CA THR A 11 -2.48 -3.00 -17.34
C THR A 11 -1.56 -3.35 -16.19
N CYS A 12 -2.09 -4.00 -15.19
CA CYS A 12 -1.31 -4.62 -14.15
C CYS A 12 -1.04 -6.06 -14.52
N TYR A 13 0.23 -6.46 -14.41
CA TYR A 13 0.65 -7.84 -14.65
C TYR A 13 0.78 -8.56 -13.31
N VAL A 14 0.27 -9.77 -13.27
CA VAL A 14 0.53 -10.69 -12.18
C VAL A 14 1.77 -11.49 -12.53
N GLN A 15 2.52 -11.94 -11.55
CA GLN A 15 3.74 -12.74 -11.73
C GLN A 15 3.53 -14.02 -12.60
N ASP A 16 2.30 -14.53 -12.66
CA ASP A 16 1.91 -15.64 -13.53
C ASP A 16 1.48 -15.22 -14.95
N GLY A 17 1.69 -13.97 -15.31
CA GLY A 17 1.36 -13.43 -16.64
C GLY A 17 -0.11 -13.05 -16.86
N LYS A 18 -0.96 -13.12 -15.85
CA LYS A 18 -2.35 -12.68 -15.98
C LYS A 18 -2.45 -11.16 -15.90
N GLU A 19 -3.13 -10.60 -16.89
CA GLU A 19 -3.45 -9.17 -16.90
C GLU A 19 -4.62 -8.86 -15.99
N LEU A 20 -4.47 -7.85 -15.15
CA LEU A 20 -5.54 -7.25 -14.38
C LEU A 20 -5.88 -5.90 -14.98
N HIS A 21 -7.04 -5.83 -15.62
CA HIS A 21 -7.55 -4.56 -16.12
C HIS A 21 -8.20 -3.79 -14.98
N HIS A 22 -7.76 -2.55 -14.76
CA HIS A 22 -8.45 -1.64 -13.87
C HIS A 22 -9.54 -0.87 -14.62
N ALA A 23 -10.48 -0.27 -13.90
CA ALA A 23 -11.50 0.59 -14.46
C ALA A 23 -10.89 1.68 -15.36
N ALA A 24 -11.63 2.03 -16.41
CA ALA A 24 -11.20 2.86 -17.53
C ALA A 24 -10.39 4.09 -17.10
N ALA A 25 -9.43 4.41 -17.93
CA ALA A 25 -8.63 5.61 -17.85
C ALA A 25 -9.48 6.87 -17.66
N ASN A 26 -9.07 7.67 -16.70
CA ASN A 26 -9.71 8.92 -16.39
C ASN A 26 -8.62 10.02 -16.38
N ALA A 27 -9.01 11.25 -16.73
CA ALA A 27 -8.11 12.42 -16.74
C ALA A 27 -7.55 12.77 -15.34
N ASP A 28 -8.06 12.15 -14.29
CA ASP A 28 -7.67 12.37 -12.90
C ASP A 28 -6.49 11.49 -12.44
N ALA A 29 -6.10 10.49 -13.23
CA ALA A 29 -4.88 9.72 -13.03
C ALA A 29 -4.25 9.41 -14.39
N VAL A 30 -3.12 10.03 -14.67
CA VAL A 30 -2.49 10.07 -15.99
C VAL A 30 -1.17 9.32 -15.99
N LEU A 31 -0.97 8.45 -16.97
CA LEU A 31 0.35 7.88 -17.24
C LEU A 31 1.24 8.95 -17.88
N VAL A 32 2.37 9.22 -17.25
CA VAL A 32 3.36 10.18 -17.73
C VAL A 32 4.63 9.43 -18.09
N PRO A 33 4.97 9.31 -19.39
CA PRO A 33 6.21 8.66 -19.82
C PRO A 33 7.43 9.35 -19.23
N ASP A 34 8.49 8.59 -19.00
CA ASP A 34 9.82 9.04 -18.55
C ASP A 34 9.82 9.91 -17.27
N SER A 35 8.75 9.85 -16.49
CA SER A 35 8.61 10.60 -15.24
C SER A 35 8.69 9.73 -13.98
N GLY A 36 8.82 8.42 -14.15
CA GLY A 36 8.90 7.44 -13.07
C GLY A 36 10.30 7.34 -12.46
N ARG A 37 10.40 6.51 -11.44
CA ARG A 37 11.68 6.05 -10.90
C ARG A 37 12.38 5.13 -11.90
N PHE A 38 11.58 4.30 -12.62
CA PHE A 38 12.02 3.27 -13.54
C PHE A 38 11.29 3.33 -14.90
N GLY A 39 11.12 4.51 -15.44
CA GLY A 39 10.43 4.74 -16.72
C GLY A 39 9.24 5.68 -16.57
N GLY A 40 8.03 5.25 -16.88
CA GLY A 40 6.82 6.04 -16.68
C GLY A 40 6.32 6.03 -15.25
N SER A 41 5.40 6.92 -14.93
CA SER A 41 4.71 6.94 -13.65
C SER A 41 3.22 7.19 -13.79
N LEU A 42 2.44 6.76 -12.82
CA LEU A 42 1.06 7.17 -12.65
C LEU A 42 1.02 8.48 -11.86
N HIS A 43 0.53 9.55 -12.48
CA HIS A 43 0.41 10.87 -11.89
C HIS A 43 -1.03 11.19 -11.54
N PHE A 44 -1.26 11.58 -10.30
CA PHE A 44 -2.50 12.13 -9.77
C PHE A 44 -2.32 13.65 -9.67
N PRO A 45 -2.81 14.44 -10.64
CA PRO A 45 -2.52 15.89 -10.71
C PRO A 45 -3.30 16.70 -9.68
N LYS A 46 -4.37 16.13 -9.15
CA LYS A 46 -5.27 16.77 -8.16
C LYS A 46 -6.00 15.70 -7.35
N LYS A 47 -6.54 16.08 -6.22
CA LYS A 47 -7.50 15.26 -5.48
C LYS A 47 -8.74 15.00 -6.34
N SER A 48 -9.10 13.75 -6.48
CA SER A 48 -10.28 13.35 -7.25
C SER A 48 -10.99 12.16 -6.59
N GLY A 49 -12.19 11.84 -7.11
CA GLY A 49 -12.90 10.62 -6.71
C GLY A 49 -12.41 9.36 -7.44
N TYR A 50 -11.53 9.53 -8.44
CA TYR A 50 -11.01 8.40 -9.19
C TYR A 50 -9.93 7.64 -8.41
N ARG A 51 -10.08 6.33 -8.37
CA ARG A 51 -9.17 5.43 -7.67
C ARG A 51 -8.93 4.19 -8.52
N PRO A 52 -7.75 4.02 -9.11
CA PRO A 52 -7.37 2.75 -9.71
C PRO A 52 -7.59 1.62 -8.71
N THR A 53 -8.39 0.64 -9.09
CA THR A 53 -8.82 -0.44 -8.21
C THR A 53 -8.54 -1.78 -8.86
N PHE A 54 -7.91 -2.67 -8.12
CA PHE A 54 -7.53 -4.02 -8.54
C PHE A 54 -8.21 -5.02 -7.63
N ARG A 55 -9.00 -5.92 -8.24
CA ARG A 55 -9.59 -7.04 -7.50
C ARG A 55 -8.51 -8.06 -7.17
N ASP A 56 -8.53 -8.60 -5.97
CA ASP A 56 -7.68 -9.73 -5.64
C ASP A 56 -8.09 -10.96 -6.46
N ALA A 57 -7.23 -11.35 -7.37
CA ALA A 57 -7.36 -12.57 -8.17
C ALA A 57 -6.32 -13.61 -7.72
N GLY A 58 -6.06 -13.68 -6.42
CA GLY A 58 -5.05 -14.52 -5.81
C GLY A 58 -3.66 -13.86 -5.72
N VAL A 59 -3.55 -12.57 -6.03
CA VAL A 59 -2.29 -11.81 -6.01
C VAL A 59 -1.93 -11.34 -4.62
N LEU A 60 -2.90 -10.73 -3.91
CA LEU A 60 -2.76 -10.44 -2.48
C LEU A 60 -2.73 -11.73 -1.66
N GLY A 61 -3.34 -12.80 -2.20
CA GLY A 61 -3.43 -14.09 -1.57
C GLY A 61 -4.26 -14.09 -0.30
N TYR A 62 -5.27 -13.20 -0.21
CA TYR A 62 -6.14 -13.14 0.97
C TYR A 62 -6.79 -14.49 1.29
N SER A 63 -6.70 -14.88 2.55
CA SER A 63 -7.35 -16.07 3.12
C SER A 63 -7.88 -15.71 4.51
N ASP A 64 -9.03 -16.25 4.84
CA ASP A 64 -9.69 -16.09 6.15
C ASP A 64 -9.05 -16.93 7.26
N THR A 65 -8.09 -17.79 6.93
CA THR A 65 -7.41 -18.68 7.86
C THR A 65 -5.92 -18.41 8.04
N HIS A 66 -5.24 -17.91 7.00
CA HIS A 66 -3.81 -17.61 7.03
C HIS A 66 -3.45 -16.72 5.87
N TRP A 67 -3.00 -15.49 6.16
CA TRP A 67 -2.68 -14.53 5.12
C TRP A 67 -1.33 -13.87 5.35
N ASN A 68 -0.51 -13.92 4.30
CA ASN A 68 0.75 -13.19 4.20
C ASN A 68 0.75 -12.40 2.89
N THR A 69 1.18 -11.16 2.93
CA THR A 69 1.35 -10.36 1.71
C THR A 69 2.37 -9.26 1.91
N THR A 70 2.89 -8.74 0.82
CA THR A 70 3.71 -7.54 0.79
C THR A 70 3.24 -6.65 -0.34
N VAL A 71 3.11 -5.36 -0.07
CA VAL A 71 2.87 -4.33 -1.10
C VAL A 71 4.04 -3.36 -1.10
N SER A 72 4.59 -3.11 -2.26
CA SER A 72 5.71 -2.21 -2.52
C SER A 72 5.29 -1.16 -3.54
N VAL A 73 5.63 0.11 -3.32
CA VAL A 73 5.36 1.20 -4.24
C VAL A 73 6.37 2.32 -4.07
N TRP A 74 6.72 3.01 -5.16
CA TRP A 74 7.49 4.24 -5.09
C TRP A 74 6.54 5.44 -5.18
N LEU A 75 6.74 6.42 -4.30
CA LEU A 75 5.93 7.64 -4.21
C LEU A 75 6.82 8.87 -4.35
N ARG A 76 6.34 9.91 -5.07
CA ARG A 76 7.02 11.20 -5.19
C ARG A 76 6.02 12.34 -5.09
N LEU A 77 6.13 13.11 -4.01
CA LEU A 77 5.31 14.29 -3.71
C LEU A 77 5.97 15.09 -2.57
N ASN A 78 5.55 16.31 -2.40
CA ASN A 78 5.73 17.04 -1.14
C ASN A 78 4.39 17.04 -0.38
N PRO A 79 4.24 16.28 0.70
CA PRO A 79 2.94 16.10 1.36
C PRO A 79 2.29 17.40 1.85
N ASP A 80 3.12 18.35 2.34
CA ASP A 80 2.63 19.61 2.90
C ASP A 80 2.21 20.64 1.84
N LYS A 81 2.68 20.46 0.59
CA LYS A 81 2.43 21.42 -0.51
C LYS A 81 1.51 20.87 -1.59
N ASP A 82 1.49 19.56 -1.78
CA ASP A 82 0.78 18.93 -2.89
C ASP A 82 -0.59 18.37 -2.46
N LEU A 83 -0.70 17.93 -1.20
CA LEU A 83 -1.93 17.32 -0.72
C LEU A 83 -2.93 18.40 -0.28
N GLU A 84 -4.16 18.22 -0.70
CA GLU A 84 -5.29 19.04 -0.21
C GLU A 84 -5.65 18.71 1.25
N PRO A 85 -6.42 19.57 1.94
CA PRO A 85 -6.86 19.30 3.30
C PRO A 85 -7.58 17.96 3.45
N GLY A 86 -7.35 17.29 4.57
CA GLY A 86 -7.92 15.99 4.89
C GLY A 86 -6.91 14.84 4.83
N TYR A 87 -7.39 13.65 5.14
CA TYR A 87 -6.60 12.42 5.00
C TYR A 87 -6.35 12.09 3.53
N CYS A 88 -5.22 11.45 3.28
CA CYS A 88 -4.83 11.01 1.96
C CYS A 88 -4.22 9.62 2.06
N ASP A 89 -4.83 8.65 1.39
CA ASP A 89 -4.40 7.26 1.43
C ASP A 89 -3.85 6.85 0.05
N PRO A 90 -2.53 6.84 -0.13
CA PRO A 90 -1.94 6.39 -1.40
C PRO A 90 -2.28 4.94 -1.73
N VAL A 91 -2.40 4.07 -0.72
CA VAL A 91 -2.73 2.65 -0.90
C VAL A 91 -3.72 2.21 0.16
N GLN A 92 -4.75 1.48 -0.25
CA GLN A 92 -5.72 0.83 0.63
C GLN A 92 -5.91 -0.63 0.21
N ILE A 93 -6.13 -1.52 1.19
CA ILE A 93 -6.69 -2.86 0.96
C ILE A 93 -7.99 -2.94 1.73
N VAL A 94 -9.06 -3.26 1.02
CA VAL A 94 -10.44 -3.29 1.55
C VAL A 94 -11.14 -4.58 1.13
N GLY A 95 -12.17 -4.94 1.87
CA GLY A 95 -13.12 -5.99 1.48
C GLY A 95 -14.52 -5.43 1.32
N ASP A 96 -15.51 -6.30 1.48
CA ASP A 96 -16.94 -6.03 1.34
C ASP A 96 -17.50 -5.10 2.44
N ASP A 97 -16.86 -5.03 3.61
CA ASP A 97 -17.31 -4.23 4.74
C ASP A 97 -16.11 -3.70 5.55
N GLY A 98 -16.04 -2.39 5.76
CA GLY A 98 -14.98 -1.75 6.53
C GLY A 98 -14.96 -2.13 8.02
N ASN A 99 -16.06 -2.66 8.58
CA ASN A 99 -16.09 -3.20 9.94
C ASN A 99 -15.44 -4.59 10.05
N LYS A 100 -15.28 -5.26 8.91
CA LYS A 100 -14.62 -6.56 8.81
C LYS A 100 -13.11 -6.46 8.57
N GLY A 101 -12.62 -5.25 8.32
CA GLY A 101 -11.20 -4.98 8.14
C GLY A 101 -10.93 -3.78 7.23
N PHE A 102 -9.76 -3.16 7.44
CA PHE A 102 -9.27 -2.07 6.60
C PHE A 102 -7.77 -1.90 6.79
N ILE A 103 -7.02 -1.88 5.71
CA ILE A 103 -5.57 -1.66 5.72
C ILE A 103 -5.26 -0.45 4.84
N PHE A 104 -4.40 0.44 5.33
CA PHE A 104 -4.07 1.65 4.58
C PHE A 104 -2.69 2.20 4.89
N LEU A 105 -2.11 2.85 3.88
CA LEU A 105 -1.10 3.88 4.03
C LEU A 105 -1.80 5.23 4.04
N GLU A 106 -1.38 6.15 4.90
CA GLU A 106 -2.07 7.43 5.09
C GLU A 106 -1.06 8.56 5.30
N PHE A 107 -1.30 9.68 4.64
CA PHE A 107 -0.77 10.97 5.09
C PHE A 107 -1.79 11.62 6.04
N SER A 108 -1.33 12.04 7.21
CA SER A 108 -2.16 12.70 8.20
C SER A 108 -2.75 14.03 7.69
N LYS A 109 -3.80 14.53 8.35
CA LYS A 109 -4.54 15.70 7.87
C LYS A 109 -4.16 17.02 8.53
N ASP A 110 -3.73 17.01 9.79
CA ASP A 110 -3.66 18.20 10.64
C ASP A 110 -2.23 18.57 11.06
N GLU A 111 -1.26 17.67 10.87
CA GLU A 111 0.13 17.88 11.24
C GLU A 111 0.92 18.59 10.13
N THR A 112 1.99 19.34 10.52
CA THR A 112 2.98 19.94 9.62
C THR A 112 4.37 19.75 10.22
N PRO A 113 5.24 18.92 9.63
CA PRO A 113 5.02 18.13 8.42
C PRO A 113 3.93 17.06 8.62
N ARG A 114 3.24 16.66 7.53
CA ARG A 114 2.30 15.56 7.58
C ARG A 114 3.01 14.27 7.97
N TYR A 115 2.45 13.56 8.93
CA TYR A 115 2.93 12.23 9.29
C TYR A 115 2.56 11.21 8.21
N PHE A 116 3.36 10.17 8.10
CA PHE A 116 3.03 9.02 7.26
C PHE A 116 2.72 7.82 8.14
N ARG A 117 1.63 7.14 7.84
CA ARG A 117 1.08 6.08 8.69
C ARG A 117 0.82 4.81 7.89
N TYR A 118 1.04 3.68 8.54
CA TYR A 118 0.58 2.37 8.11
C TYR A 118 -0.32 1.82 9.20
N ALA A 119 -1.56 1.50 8.89
CA ALA A 119 -2.51 0.98 9.86
C ALA A 119 -3.19 -0.30 9.36
N ILE A 120 -3.43 -1.19 10.29
CA ILE A 120 -4.19 -2.42 10.11
C ILE A 120 -5.36 -2.35 11.07
N ARG A 121 -6.57 -2.13 10.55
CA ARG A 121 -7.80 -2.25 11.34
C ARG A 121 -8.40 -3.62 11.09
N PRO A 122 -8.29 -4.57 12.01
CA PRO A 122 -8.95 -5.87 11.92
C PRO A 122 -10.46 -5.72 12.13
N LEU A 123 -11.17 -6.77 12.49
CA LEU A 123 -12.58 -6.73 12.87
C LEU A 123 -12.82 -5.62 13.90
N VAL A 124 -13.85 -4.79 13.69
CA VAL A 124 -14.07 -3.54 14.44
C VAL A 124 -14.08 -3.73 15.95
N HIS A 125 -14.67 -4.82 16.45
CA HIS A 125 -14.71 -5.11 17.89
C HIS A 125 -13.34 -5.41 18.53
N ILE A 126 -12.31 -5.67 17.71
CA ILE A 126 -10.93 -5.91 18.19
C ILE A 126 -10.20 -4.58 18.42
N TRP A 127 -10.22 -3.67 17.44
CA TRP A 127 -9.46 -2.42 17.52
C TRP A 127 -10.27 -1.24 18.06
N ASN A 128 -11.60 -1.32 18.05
CA ASN A 128 -12.52 -0.27 18.52
C ASN A 128 -13.73 -0.86 19.26
N PRO A 129 -13.51 -1.57 20.38
CA PRO A 129 -14.58 -2.24 21.11
C PRO A 129 -15.61 -1.25 21.69
N ASP A 130 -15.20 -0.01 21.96
CA ASP A 130 -16.04 1.02 22.55
C ASP A 130 -16.82 1.83 21.51
N GLY A 131 -16.59 1.59 20.22
CA GLY A 131 -17.31 2.27 19.11
C GLY A 131 -17.07 3.77 19.03
N VAL A 132 -15.93 4.25 19.54
CA VAL A 132 -15.56 5.68 19.51
C VAL A 132 -14.99 6.09 18.15
N THR A 133 -14.86 7.39 17.90
CA THR A 133 -14.23 7.85 16.67
C THR A 133 -12.72 7.54 16.67
N TRP A 134 -12.11 7.40 15.49
CA TRP A 134 -10.67 7.13 15.37
C TRP A 134 -9.81 8.13 16.14
N ALA A 135 -10.19 9.40 16.12
CA ALA A 135 -9.46 10.46 16.80
C ALA A 135 -9.49 10.34 18.34
N GLU A 136 -10.52 9.71 18.89
CA GLU A 136 -10.67 9.50 20.34
C GLU A 136 -9.87 8.31 20.86
N ILE A 137 -9.48 7.37 19.98
CA ILE A 137 -8.64 6.24 20.39
C ILE A 137 -7.23 6.76 20.69
N PRO A 138 -6.64 6.52 21.86
CA PRO A 138 -5.25 6.87 22.15
C PRO A 138 -4.28 6.25 21.14
N PHE A 139 -3.19 6.96 20.80
CA PHE A 139 -2.26 6.51 19.75
C PHE A 139 -1.69 5.11 20.05
N ASP A 140 -1.31 4.85 21.29
CA ASP A 140 -0.77 3.55 21.74
C ASP A 140 -1.80 2.40 21.72
N LYS A 141 -3.07 2.72 21.51
CA LYS A 141 -4.18 1.79 21.34
C LYS A 141 -4.62 1.64 19.87
N ARG A 142 -3.85 2.16 18.94
CA ARG A 142 -4.11 2.00 17.50
C ARG A 142 -3.15 0.97 16.91
N PRO A 143 -3.63 -0.01 16.15
CA PRO A 143 -2.75 -0.93 15.40
C PRO A 143 -2.12 -0.20 14.22
N MET A 144 -1.10 0.62 14.50
CA MET A 144 -0.55 1.58 13.54
C MET A 144 0.94 1.82 13.79
N VAL A 145 1.69 1.98 12.70
CA VAL A 145 3.03 2.58 12.68
C VAL A 145 2.90 4.02 12.17
N GLN A 146 3.56 4.97 12.82
CA GLN A 146 3.60 6.38 12.43
C GLN A 146 5.02 6.87 12.28
N VAL A 147 5.30 7.57 11.18
CA VAL A 147 6.55 8.27 10.90
C VAL A 147 6.25 9.77 10.87
N GLU A 148 6.77 10.51 11.84
CA GLU A 148 6.47 11.94 12.01
C GLU A 148 7.21 12.84 11.03
N ARG A 149 8.36 12.39 10.51
CA ARG A 149 9.16 13.10 9.52
C ARG A 149 9.50 12.18 8.36
N PRO A 150 8.51 11.83 7.53
CA PRO A 150 8.73 10.94 6.41
C PRO A 150 9.58 11.64 5.31
N PRO A 151 10.43 10.89 4.57
CA PRO A 151 11.40 11.46 3.64
C PRO A 151 10.82 11.84 2.27
N PHE A 152 9.56 12.24 2.20
CA PHE A 152 8.93 12.59 0.92
C PHE A 152 9.32 13.98 0.44
N SER A 153 9.63 14.09 -0.86
CA SER A 153 9.87 15.35 -1.55
C SER A 153 9.45 15.28 -3.02
N ARG A 154 9.38 16.43 -3.71
CA ARG A 154 9.17 16.48 -5.17
C ARG A 154 10.42 16.09 -5.96
N GLU A 155 11.59 16.16 -5.34
CA GLU A 155 12.90 15.97 -5.95
C GLU A 155 13.37 14.52 -5.89
N ALA A 156 12.84 13.73 -4.96
CA ALA A 156 13.27 12.35 -4.73
C ALA A 156 12.09 11.38 -4.63
N TRP A 157 12.30 10.20 -5.16
CA TRP A 157 11.39 9.08 -4.98
C TRP A 157 11.61 8.41 -3.63
N THR A 158 10.52 8.11 -2.93
CA THR A 158 10.53 7.36 -1.68
C THR A 158 9.94 5.98 -1.91
N HIS A 159 10.71 4.94 -1.62
CA HIS A 159 10.23 3.56 -1.63
C HIS A 159 9.44 3.29 -0.35
N VAL A 160 8.24 2.79 -0.49
CA VAL A 160 7.37 2.41 0.63
C VAL A 160 6.99 0.94 0.48
N VAL A 161 7.20 0.17 1.53
CA VAL A 161 6.78 -1.23 1.58
C VAL A 161 6.04 -1.48 2.88
N PHE A 162 4.94 -2.21 2.81
CA PHE A 162 4.35 -2.80 3.99
C PHE A 162 4.15 -4.30 3.83
N THR A 163 4.27 -5.02 4.94
CA THR A 163 4.09 -6.47 4.98
C THR A 163 3.01 -6.84 5.96
N LEU A 164 2.33 -7.94 5.67
CA LEU A 164 1.47 -8.68 6.58
C LEU A 164 2.04 -10.08 6.78
N GLU A 165 2.02 -10.56 8.01
CA GLU A 165 2.51 -11.89 8.35
C GLU A 165 1.56 -12.57 9.34
N ASN A 166 1.15 -13.80 9.00
CA ASN A 166 0.25 -14.66 9.78
C ASN A 166 -1.11 -14.04 10.13
N VAL A 167 -1.59 -13.06 9.35
CA VAL A 167 -2.92 -12.48 9.53
C VAL A 167 -3.97 -13.60 9.42
N ASN A 168 -5.00 -13.57 10.25
CA ASN A 168 -6.04 -14.59 10.42
C ASN A 168 -5.56 -15.92 11.05
N ASP A 169 -4.27 -16.11 11.33
CA ASP A 169 -3.75 -17.31 11.99
C ASP A 169 -3.45 -17.04 13.47
N LYS A 170 -4.42 -17.27 14.34
CA LYS A 170 -4.27 -17.07 15.79
C LYS A 170 -3.31 -18.05 16.48
N SER A 171 -2.85 -19.06 15.78
CA SER A 171 -1.87 -20.02 16.30
C SER A 171 -0.43 -19.50 16.26
N LYS A 172 -0.20 -18.38 15.55
CA LYS A 172 1.11 -17.76 15.35
C LYS A 172 1.11 -16.29 15.74
N PRO A 173 2.27 -15.72 16.09
CA PRO A 173 2.42 -14.28 16.20
C PRO A 173 2.11 -13.59 14.88
N GLN A 174 1.27 -12.54 14.93
CA GLN A 174 0.82 -11.79 13.78
C GLN A 174 1.55 -10.45 13.69
N PHE A 175 1.94 -10.03 12.49
CA PHE A 175 2.69 -8.80 12.30
C PHE A 175 2.24 -8.01 11.08
N GLY A 176 2.32 -6.66 11.22
CA GLY A 176 2.42 -5.75 10.11
C GLY A 176 3.70 -4.92 10.24
N ARG A 177 4.47 -4.72 9.16
CA ARG A 177 5.70 -3.91 9.20
C ARG A 177 5.66 -2.86 8.11
N LEU A 178 6.16 -1.67 8.44
CA LEU A 178 6.35 -0.57 7.50
C LEU A 178 7.84 -0.37 7.24
N TYR A 179 8.18 -0.18 5.97
CA TYR A 179 9.53 0.14 5.52
C TYR A 179 9.50 1.39 4.64
N MET A 180 10.55 2.20 4.74
CA MET A 180 10.80 3.33 3.85
C MET A 180 12.26 3.27 3.39
N ASN A 181 12.48 3.38 2.08
CA ASN A 181 13.83 3.34 1.48
C ASN A 181 14.67 2.13 1.93
N GLY A 182 14.04 0.95 2.02
CA GLY A 182 14.68 -0.29 2.40
C GLY A 182 14.85 -0.50 3.92
N GLU A 183 14.51 0.49 4.75
CA GLU A 183 14.70 0.43 6.21
C GLU A 183 13.36 0.33 6.95
N ARG A 184 13.28 -0.56 7.94
CA ARG A 184 12.08 -0.76 8.75
C ARG A 184 11.83 0.43 9.66
N GLN A 185 10.62 0.99 9.58
CA GLN A 185 10.18 2.14 10.37
C GLN A 185 9.44 1.73 11.65
N GLY A 186 8.83 0.55 11.65
CA GLY A 186 8.11 0.04 12.81
C GLY A 186 7.32 -1.23 12.50
N SER A 187 6.68 -1.75 13.55
CA SER A 187 5.87 -2.96 13.47
C SER A 187 4.59 -2.84 14.28
N ILE A 188 3.50 -3.34 13.74
CA ILE A 188 2.26 -3.63 14.43
C ILE A 188 2.38 -5.07 14.90
N GLN A 189 2.35 -5.28 16.21
CA GLN A 189 2.51 -6.60 16.84
C GLN A 189 1.70 -6.67 18.13
N ASN A 190 1.48 -7.86 18.65
CA ASN A 190 0.66 -8.10 19.85
C ASN A 190 -0.82 -7.68 19.67
N TRP A 191 -1.30 -7.75 18.44
CA TRP A 191 -2.69 -7.55 18.06
C TRP A 191 -3.30 -8.83 17.51
N ASP A 192 -4.58 -9.03 17.74
CA ASP A 192 -5.37 -9.99 16.98
C ASP A 192 -5.71 -9.34 15.61
N LEU A 193 -5.00 -9.75 14.57
CA LEU A 193 -5.20 -9.25 13.20
C LEU A 193 -6.18 -10.13 12.44
N THR A 194 -7.37 -10.36 13.00
CA THR A 194 -8.43 -11.12 12.35
C THR A 194 -9.30 -10.24 11.47
N PHE A 195 -9.44 -10.64 10.21
CA PHE A 195 -10.30 -10.04 9.20
C PHE A 195 -11.46 -10.98 8.86
N GLY A 196 -12.59 -10.42 8.45
CA GLY A 196 -13.79 -11.18 8.10
C GLY A 196 -14.30 -10.92 6.69
N TRP A 197 -13.41 -10.54 5.75
CA TRP A 197 -13.79 -10.23 4.38
C TRP A 197 -14.24 -11.47 3.60
N ASP A 198 -15.14 -11.25 2.66
CA ASP A 198 -15.36 -12.16 1.54
C ASP A 198 -14.15 -12.07 0.60
N SER A 199 -13.44 -13.19 0.39
CA SER A 199 -12.24 -13.24 -0.44
C SER A 199 -12.49 -12.80 -1.88
N SER A 200 -13.70 -12.97 -2.40
CA SER A 200 -14.09 -12.52 -3.74
C SER A 200 -14.24 -10.99 -3.86
N GLN A 201 -14.29 -10.28 -2.75
CA GLN A 201 -14.53 -8.84 -2.68
C GLN A 201 -13.30 -8.04 -2.25
N VAL A 202 -12.15 -8.69 -2.04
CA VAL A 202 -10.93 -7.99 -1.64
C VAL A 202 -10.37 -7.17 -2.79
N LEU A 203 -10.04 -5.91 -2.50
CA LEU A 203 -9.57 -4.92 -3.46
C LEU A 203 -8.30 -4.23 -2.96
N LEU A 204 -7.36 -4.01 -3.87
CA LEU A 204 -6.27 -3.05 -3.72
C LEU A 204 -6.69 -1.75 -4.42
N ILE A 205 -6.66 -0.64 -3.70
CA ILE A 205 -7.07 0.69 -4.19
C ILE A 205 -5.88 1.63 -4.10
N LEU A 206 -5.65 2.41 -5.16
CA LEU A 206 -4.62 3.44 -5.20
C LEU A 206 -5.22 4.84 -5.21
N GLY A 207 -4.51 5.79 -4.60
CA GLY A 207 -4.71 7.21 -4.82
C GLY A 207 -5.96 7.82 -4.17
N ALA A 208 -6.46 7.29 -3.05
CA ALA A 208 -7.57 7.91 -2.34
C ALA A 208 -7.17 9.29 -1.81
N ALA A 209 -7.67 10.35 -2.45
CA ALA A 209 -7.32 11.76 -2.21
C ALA A 209 -5.82 12.08 -2.39
N TYR A 210 -5.07 11.22 -3.08
CA TYR A 210 -3.64 11.39 -3.33
C TYR A 210 -3.38 12.38 -4.47
N VAL A 211 -2.30 13.16 -4.31
CA VAL A 211 -1.74 14.04 -5.34
C VAL A 211 -0.23 13.78 -5.40
N GLY A 212 0.27 13.46 -6.57
CA GLY A 212 1.69 13.12 -6.77
C GLY A 212 1.87 11.99 -7.77
N HIS A 213 3.06 11.41 -7.78
CA HIS A 213 3.42 10.32 -8.67
C HIS A 213 3.56 9.01 -7.92
N MET A 214 3.14 7.92 -8.56
CA MET A 214 3.36 6.54 -8.13
C MET A 214 4.08 5.77 -9.23
N ASP A 215 4.96 4.85 -8.85
CA ASP A 215 5.70 4.00 -9.78
C ASP A 215 6.03 2.65 -9.14
N ASP A 216 6.31 1.66 -9.98
CA ASP A 216 6.82 0.34 -9.63
C ASP A 216 6.02 -0.35 -8.50
N LEU A 217 4.68 -0.36 -8.63
CA LEU A 217 3.81 -1.08 -7.71
C LEU A 217 4.01 -2.58 -7.87
N ALA A 218 4.36 -3.25 -6.78
CA ALA A 218 4.47 -4.70 -6.74
C ALA A 218 3.72 -5.29 -5.54
N VAL A 219 3.15 -6.47 -5.75
CA VAL A 219 2.47 -7.23 -4.70
C VAL A 219 3.02 -8.65 -4.67
N PHE A 220 3.34 -9.13 -3.48
CA PHE A 220 3.82 -10.49 -3.24
C PHE A 220 2.82 -11.21 -2.32
N ASN A 221 2.49 -12.44 -2.63
CA ASN A 221 1.62 -13.31 -1.82
C ASN A 221 2.34 -13.94 -0.63
N ARG A 222 3.36 -13.27 -0.12
CA ARG A 222 4.15 -13.63 1.07
C ARG A 222 4.66 -12.39 1.78
N SER A 223 4.99 -12.51 3.05
CA SER A 223 5.72 -11.47 3.78
C SER A 223 7.20 -11.50 3.37
N LEU A 224 7.72 -10.37 2.90
CA LEU A 224 9.16 -10.21 2.64
C LEU A 224 9.91 -9.96 3.95
N THR A 225 11.13 -10.49 4.01
CA THR A 225 12.08 -10.21 5.10
C THR A 225 12.71 -8.82 4.96
N ASP A 226 13.35 -8.32 6.03
CA ASP A 226 14.06 -7.03 6.01
C ASP A 226 15.12 -6.98 4.89
N ASP A 227 15.86 -8.09 4.67
CA ASP A 227 16.89 -8.18 3.64
C ASP A 227 16.31 -8.21 2.22
N GLU A 228 15.17 -8.87 2.04
CA GLU A 228 14.46 -8.87 0.74
C GLU A 228 13.90 -7.48 0.42
N VAL A 229 13.36 -6.77 1.41
CA VAL A 229 12.90 -5.38 1.23
C VAL A 229 14.07 -4.45 0.89
N ARG A 230 15.23 -4.64 1.55
CA ARG A 230 16.45 -3.90 1.21
C ARG A 230 16.96 -4.22 -0.20
N THR A 231 16.87 -5.48 -0.60
CA THR A 231 17.21 -5.91 -1.97
C THR A 231 16.29 -5.25 -2.99
N LEU A 232 14.97 -5.25 -2.72
CA LEU A 232 13.96 -4.63 -3.58
C LEU A 232 14.22 -3.13 -3.77
N TYR A 233 14.55 -2.41 -2.69
CA TYR A 233 14.93 -1.00 -2.75
C TYR A 233 16.14 -0.73 -3.67
N ASN A 234 17.12 -1.66 -3.69
CA ASN A 234 18.38 -1.51 -4.42
C ASN A 234 18.36 -2.05 -5.86
N LEU A 235 17.21 -2.54 -6.34
CA LEU A 235 17.09 -2.99 -7.74
C LEU A 235 17.35 -1.83 -8.71
N LYS A 236 18.12 -2.09 -9.74
CA LYS A 236 18.54 -1.05 -10.69
C LYS A 236 17.44 -0.64 -11.65
N ASN A 237 16.60 -1.59 -12.06
CA ASN A 237 15.49 -1.38 -12.99
C ASN A 237 14.13 -1.66 -12.33
N GLY A 238 14.07 -1.60 -10.99
CA GLY A 238 12.86 -1.93 -10.23
C GLY A 238 12.52 -3.41 -10.28
N VAL A 239 11.25 -3.74 -10.07
CA VAL A 239 10.78 -5.13 -10.01
C VAL A 239 10.97 -5.93 -11.29
N ARG A 240 11.26 -5.28 -12.42
CA ARG A 240 11.63 -5.96 -13.67
C ARG A 240 12.87 -6.85 -13.52
N ASP A 241 13.81 -6.47 -12.67
CA ASP A 241 15.00 -7.28 -12.42
C ASP A 241 14.64 -8.65 -11.83
N LEU A 242 13.49 -8.77 -11.17
CA LEU A 242 12.99 -10.03 -10.63
C LEU A 242 12.35 -10.92 -11.71
N LEU A 243 11.81 -10.34 -12.77
CA LEU A 243 11.16 -11.08 -13.87
C LEU A 243 12.20 -11.69 -14.85
N THR A 244 13.36 -11.07 -14.95
CA THR A 244 14.45 -11.54 -15.85
C THR A 244 15.31 -12.64 -15.24
N SER A 245 15.15 -12.93 -13.95
CA SER A 245 15.94 -13.93 -13.23
C SER A 245 15.29 -15.31 -13.15
N VAL A 246 14.16 -15.53 -13.81
CA VAL A 246 13.56 -16.88 -13.93
C VAL A 246 14.24 -17.59 -15.09
N PRO A 247 15.04 -18.66 -14.89
CA PRO A 247 15.54 -19.48 -15.99
C PRO A 247 14.36 -20.12 -16.71
N GLU A 248 14.41 -20.14 -18.05
CA GLU A 248 13.49 -20.89 -18.91
C GLU A 248 13.47 -22.40 -18.57
#